data_bc71156cc34c4b8402d9d162f196d00d
#
_entry.id   bc71156cc34c4b8402d9d162f196d00d
#
_cell.length_a   1.000
_cell.length_b   1.000
_cell.length_c   1.000
_cell.angle_alpha   90.00
_cell.angle_beta   90.00
_cell.angle_gamma   90.00
#
_symmetry.space_group_name_H-M   'P 1'
#
loop_
_entity.id
_entity.type
_entity.pdbx_description
1 polymer ?
#
loop_
_entity_poly.entity_id
_entity_poly.type
_entity_poly.pdbx_seq_one_letter_code
_entity_poly.pdbx_strand_id
1 'polypeptide(L)'
;MRKAFRTIADVLHSSIAELAALRRKPTQKTDRVMRSSKLEDSIYAELREDDTEMDMTENAAVQKLKSFPTLSRDVFQSLYSLAPRRNDADMLTTAAQKFNVPILDHIVQQDDYPTLKNICEGRSLPAYEAAAEFTGRAAEELDGLLSELGGDKGALNTLEKLEAARDTAAEELAELLDAQATGETTETDKQALINAANRLDSKQRQVEAVSQMLDTTMLRQKEAVDLAVSAAVQAATERAQEVQSIIGAWSDEPMNMCRTPENLALLEKVRQSTALKDISKYLGRFREIFAQAKKNSYAYGRGETYSLELGNNLSRALTSELAMLATPETIPLFLRKYQQKQVKQYRRREPVYKGMGDIICCLDESNSTKGETAAWGKAVAMTLLEIAAESRRSFALIHFAGSSSCQVDIFRPGEYTLEDKLTAAETFLGGGTNFERPIREAIHLMESEGFEKADVVFITDGECALSDACQQELQASQVVYHFTVTGILLDKGRAGMGFSLEPFCQKIYRTSELTGDGIIQSVISLRV
;
A
#
# COMPACT_ATOMS: atom_id res chain seq x y z
N MET A 1 57.96 -6.47 -26.38
CA MET A 1 57.24 -6.36 -25.10
C MET A 1 58.26 -6.33 -23.96
N ARG A 2 58.63 -5.13 -23.44
CA ARG A 2 59.50 -5.00 -22.29
C ARG A 2 58.62 -5.17 -21.02
N LYS A 3 58.71 -6.34 -20.36
CA LYS A 3 58.26 -6.46 -18.97
C LYS A 3 59.13 -5.50 -18.14
N ALA A 4 58.56 -4.42 -17.66
CA ALA A 4 59.20 -3.58 -16.65
C ALA A 4 59.36 -4.45 -15.41
N PHE A 5 60.59 -4.81 -15.07
CA PHE A 5 60.93 -5.45 -13.80
C PHE A 5 60.70 -4.35 -12.71
N ARG A 6 59.64 -4.48 -11.93
CA ARG A 6 59.45 -3.66 -10.73
C ARG A 6 60.68 -3.92 -9.80
N THR A 7 61.25 -2.87 -9.33
CA THR A 7 62.32 -2.99 -8.31
C THR A 7 61.71 -3.41 -6.97
N ILE A 8 62.51 -4.03 -6.12
CA ILE A 8 62.11 -4.43 -4.74
C ILE A 8 61.53 -3.20 -3.99
N ALA A 9 62.14 -2.04 -4.18
CA ALA A 9 61.67 -0.77 -3.61
C ALA A 9 60.27 -0.38 -4.12
N ASP A 10 59.96 -0.58 -5.43
CA ASP A 10 58.64 -0.30 -6.01
C ASP A 10 57.55 -1.20 -5.46
N VAL A 11 57.88 -2.50 -5.22
CA VAL A 11 56.96 -3.47 -4.62
C VAL A 11 56.67 -3.10 -3.17
N LEU A 12 57.68 -2.80 -2.37
CA LEU A 12 57.54 -2.38 -0.98
C LEU A 12 56.74 -1.08 -0.87
N HIS A 13 57.00 -0.08 -1.70
CA HIS A 13 56.27 1.18 -1.69
C HIS A 13 54.80 0.98 -2.04
N SER A 14 54.51 0.17 -3.06
CA SER A 14 53.16 -0.17 -3.45
C SER A 14 52.41 -0.90 -2.35
N SER A 15 53.06 -1.88 -1.70
CA SER A 15 52.45 -2.68 -0.63
C SER A 15 52.24 -1.87 0.66
N ILE A 16 53.12 -0.95 0.97
CA ILE A 16 52.92 0.00 2.11
C ILE A 16 51.77 0.95 1.83
N ALA A 17 51.62 1.44 0.61
CA ALA A 17 50.52 2.29 0.22
C ALA A 17 49.18 1.54 0.29
N GLU A 18 49.15 0.28 -0.16
CA GLU A 18 47.97 -0.61 -0.07
C GLU A 18 47.61 -0.90 1.39
N LEU A 19 48.59 -1.19 2.24
CA LEU A 19 48.38 -1.37 3.67
C LEU A 19 47.78 -0.11 4.32
N ALA A 20 48.30 1.06 3.99
CA ALA A 20 47.76 2.32 4.49
C ALA A 20 46.34 2.58 4.04
N ALA A 21 45.99 2.17 2.83
CA ALA A 21 44.62 2.24 2.31
C ALA A 21 43.69 1.24 3.01
N LEU A 22 44.13 0.00 3.27
CA LEU A 22 43.37 -1.02 3.98
C LEU A 22 43.14 -0.66 5.46
N ARG A 23 44.13 -0.09 6.13
CA ARG A 23 44.01 0.40 7.54
C ARG A 23 43.00 1.56 7.68
N ARG A 24 42.70 2.29 6.62
CA ARG A 24 41.67 3.38 6.59
C ARG A 24 40.25 2.86 6.40
N LYS A 25 40.08 1.59 6.00
CA LYS A 25 38.75 1.02 5.79
C LYS A 25 38.14 0.60 7.13
N PRO A 26 36.81 0.75 7.28
CA PRO A 26 36.14 0.32 8.50
C PRO A 26 36.28 -1.20 8.69
N THR A 27 36.50 -1.62 9.93
CA THR A 27 36.77 -3.02 10.31
C THR A 27 35.52 -3.92 10.14
N GLN A 28 34.30 -3.35 10.19
CA GLN A 28 33.06 -4.07 9.98
C GLN A 28 32.37 -3.60 8.70
N LYS A 29 32.37 -4.47 7.71
CA LYS A 29 31.58 -4.29 6.48
C LYS A 29 30.17 -4.80 6.68
N THR A 30 29.21 -4.20 6.00
CA THR A 30 27.79 -4.59 6.00
C THR A 30 27.32 -4.94 4.60
N ASP A 31 26.37 -5.88 4.51
CA ASP A 31 25.68 -6.20 3.26
C ASP A 31 24.54 -5.22 2.97
N ARG A 32 24.19 -4.38 3.94
CA ARG A 32 23.09 -3.42 3.84
C ARG A 32 23.51 -2.19 3.04
N VAL A 33 22.87 -1.99 1.88
CA VAL A 33 23.08 -0.81 1.03
C VAL A 33 22.34 0.41 1.60
N MET A 34 21.11 0.18 2.09
CA MET A 34 20.30 1.25 2.65
C MET A 34 20.53 1.42 4.14
N ARG A 35 20.66 2.68 4.56
CA ARG A 35 20.77 3.04 5.98
C ARG A 35 19.38 3.19 6.58
N SER A 36 19.11 2.49 7.66
CA SER A 36 17.84 2.54 8.38
C SER A 36 18.00 3.09 9.80
N SER A 37 16.92 3.63 10.34
CA SER A 37 16.80 3.96 11.76
C SER A 37 16.41 2.73 12.58
N LYS A 38 16.61 2.77 13.89
CA LYS A 38 16.17 1.68 14.79
C LYS A 38 14.66 1.42 14.71
N LEU A 39 13.86 2.47 14.48
CA LEU A 39 12.41 2.36 14.34
C LEU A 39 12.04 1.61 13.04
N GLU A 40 12.64 2.00 11.93
CA GLU A 40 12.40 1.33 10.65
C GLU A 40 12.84 -0.13 10.69
N ASP A 41 13.94 -0.42 11.41
CA ASP A 41 14.42 -1.78 11.63
C ASP A 41 13.44 -2.61 12.47
N SER A 42 12.83 -2.02 13.50
CA SER A 42 11.81 -2.72 14.31
C SER A 42 10.53 -2.97 13.52
N ILE A 43 10.10 -2.02 12.70
CA ILE A 43 8.93 -2.18 11.81
C ILE A 43 9.17 -3.32 10.80
N TYR A 44 10.34 -3.37 10.17
CA TYR A 44 10.65 -4.45 9.24
C TYR A 44 10.70 -5.81 9.94
N ALA A 45 11.30 -5.88 11.14
CA ALA A 45 11.37 -7.12 11.91
C ALA A 45 9.97 -7.62 12.30
N GLU A 46 9.07 -6.73 12.72
CA GLU A 46 7.66 -7.05 13.03
C GLU A 46 6.90 -7.56 11.80
N LEU A 47 7.11 -6.90 10.63
CA LEU A 47 6.50 -7.34 9.37
C LEU A 47 7.02 -8.70 8.91
N ARG A 48 8.27 -9.02 9.23
CA ARG A 48 8.96 -10.26 8.85
C ARG A 48 8.61 -11.44 9.76
N GLU A 49 8.11 -11.15 10.96
CA GLU A 49 7.67 -12.18 11.91
C GLU A 49 6.55 -13.02 11.28
N ASP A 50 6.68 -14.34 11.32
CA ASP A 50 5.76 -15.32 10.76
C ASP A 50 5.67 -15.42 9.21
N ASP A 51 6.52 -14.70 8.45
CA ASP A 51 6.56 -14.83 6.98
C ASP A 51 7.44 -16.01 6.53
N THR A 52 6.82 -17.20 6.49
CA THR A 52 7.50 -18.44 6.09
C THR A 52 7.83 -18.50 4.60
N GLU A 53 7.07 -17.84 3.74
CA GLU A 53 7.30 -17.81 2.30
C GLU A 53 8.57 -17.03 1.96
N MET A 54 8.72 -15.87 2.60
CA MET A 54 9.92 -15.07 2.46
C MET A 54 11.16 -15.78 3.03
N ASP A 55 11.02 -16.51 4.16
CA ASP A 55 12.09 -17.34 4.73
C ASP A 55 12.56 -18.41 3.74
N MET A 56 11.64 -19.10 3.07
CA MET A 56 11.97 -20.09 2.05
C MET A 56 12.71 -19.47 0.87
N THR A 57 12.24 -18.33 0.37
CA THR A 57 12.85 -17.60 -0.75
C THR A 57 14.26 -17.15 -0.41
N GLU A 58 14.46 -16.52 0.73
CA GLU A 58 15.77 -16.06 1.19
C GLU A 58 16.73 -17.23 1.44
N ASN A 59 16.29 -18.30 2.08
CA ASN A 59 17.11 -19.49 2.33
C ASN A 59 17.58 -20.18 1.04
N ALA A 60 16.72 -20.23 0.03
CA ALA A 60 17.09 -20.75 -1.29
C ALA A 60 18.14 -19.85 -1.99
N ALA A 61 17.96 -18.54 -1.90
CA ALA A 61 18.84 -17.56 -2.55
C ALA A 61 20.18 -17.39 -1.83
N VAL A 62 20.26 -17.52 -0.50
CA VAL A 62 21.51 -17.43 0.30
C VAL A 62 22.58 -18.40 -0.19
N GLN A 63 22.19 -19.59 -0.65
CA GLN A 63 23.13 -20.58 -1.19
C GLN A 63 23.86 -20.07 -2.45
N LYS A 64 23.24 -19.15 -3.18
CA LYS A 64 23.77 -18.55 -4.42
C LYS A 64 24.45 -17.21 -4.15
N LEU A 65 23.85 -16.39 -3.30
CA LEU A 65 24.31 -15.05 -2.95
C LEU A 65 24.04 -14.75 -1.47
N LYS A 66 25.10 -14.66 -0.66
CA LYS A 66 25.01 -14.42 0.79
C LYS A 66 24.36 -13.09 1.15
N SER A 67 24.52 -12.05 0.32
CA SER A 67 23.95 -10.72 0.54
C SER A 67 22.49 -10.61 0.10
N PHE A 68 21.87 -11.68 -0.43
CA PHE A 68 20.50 -11.65 -0.94
C PHE A 68 19.44 -11.30 0.13
N PRO A 69 19.49 -11.84 1.37
CA PRO A 69 18.51 -11.49 2.40
C PRO A 69 18.50 -10.01 2.76
N THR A 70 19.64 -9.32 2.58
CA THR A 70 19.69 -7.88 2.83
C THR A 70 19.09 -7.07 1.71
N LEU A 71 19.00 -7.62 0.49
CA LEU A 71 18.40 -6.96 -0.65
C LEU A 71 16.91 -6.69 -0.42
N SER A 72 16.15 -7.67 0.07
CA SER A 72 14.73 -7.51 0.36
C SER A 72 14.48 -6.37 1.36
N ARG A 73 15.28 -6.34 2.41
CA ARG A 73 15.22 -5.28 3.42
C ARG A 73 15.62 -3.91 2.85
N ASP A 74 16.60 -3.85 1.96
CA ASP A 74 17.02 -2.63 1.31
C ASP A 74 15.97 -2.13 0.30
N VAL A 75 15.27 -3.03 -0.41
CA VAL A 75 14.12 -2.69 -1.25
C VAL A 75 12.99 -2.14 -0.39
N PHE A 76 12.60 -2.82 0.69
CA PHE A 76 11.63 -2.29 1.65
C PHE A 76 12.01 -0.89 2.11
N GLN A 77 13.25 -0.69 2.55
CA GLN A 77 13.73 0.59 3.03
C GLN A 77 13.67 1.69 1.97
N SER A 78 14.00 1.37 0.71
CA SER A 78 13.92 2.32 -0.40
C SER A 78 12.48 2.76 -0.69
N LEU A 79 11.53 1.85 -0.50
CA LEU A 79 10.10 2.11 -0.73
C LEU A 79 9.44 2.81 0.46
N TYR A 80 9.73 2.36 1.68
CA TYR A 80 9.06 2.83 2.90
C TYR A 80 9.56 4.19 3.39
N SER A 81 10.90 4.40 3.39
CA SER A 81 11.50 5.61 4.00
C SER A 81 11.15 6.88 3.23
N LEU A 82 10.79 7.94 3.95
CA LEU A 82 10.54 9.28 3.39
C LEU A 82 11.81 9.92 2.77
N ALA A 83 12.98 9.61 3.32
CA ALA A 83 14.27 10.12 2.86
C ALA A 83 15.30 9.00 2.86
N PRO A 84 15.24 8.08 1.88
CA PRO A 84 16.13 6.93 1.84
C PRO A 84 17.58 7.39 1.71
N ARG A 85 18.45 6.84 2.56
CA ARG A 85 19.90 7.13 2.56
C ARG A 85 20.67 5.85 2.34
N ARG A 86 21.78 5.94 1.63
CA ARG A 86 22.68 4.82 1.39
C ARG A 86 23.85 4.84 2.39
N ASN A 87 24.40 3.68 2.67
CA ASN A 87 25.67 3.53 3.35
C ASN A 87 26.80 3.89 2.39
N ASP A 88 27.93 4.36 2.94
CA ASP A 88 29.10 4.68 2.15
C ASP A 88 29.66 3.41 1.49
N ALA A 89 30.18 3.52 0.27
CA ALA A 89 30.68 2.38 -0.50
C ALA A 89 31.77 1.60 0.27
N ASP A 90 32.61 2.29 1.06
CA ASP A 90 33.67 1.66 1.85
C ASP A 90 33.15 0.77 2.98
N MET A 91 31.91 1.00 3.41
CA MET A 91 31.24 0.21 4.45
C MET A 91 30.60 -1.06 3.90
N LEU A 92 30.45 -1.20 2.58
CA LEU A 92 29.74 -2.30 1.97
C LEU A 92 30.68 -3.49 1.71
N THR A 93 30.13 -4.70 1.83
CA THR A 93 30.80 -5.92 1.36
C THR A 93 30.90 -5.90 -0.16
N THR A 94 31.79 -6.70 -0.71
CA THR A 94 31.97 -6.80 -2.16
C THR A 94 30.72 -7.33 -2.85
N ALA A 95 30.02 -8.31 -2.26
CA ALA A 95 28.76 -8.83 -2.79
C ALA A 95 27.70 -7.73 -2.87
N ALA A 96 27.55 -6.93 -1.82
CA ALA A 96 26.62 -5.80 -1.82
C ALA A 96 26.98 -4.74 -2.87
N GLN A 97 28.29 -4.40 -3.00
CA GLN A 97 28.74 -3.41 -3.99
C GLN A 97 28.55 -3.87 -5.43
N LYS A 98 28.81 -5.15 -5.70
CA LYS A 98 28.82 -5.71 -7.08
C LYS A 98 27.46 -6.21 -7.55
N PHE A 99 26.54 -6.49 -6.63
CA PHE A 99 25.22 -7.01 -6.97
C PHE A 99 24.07 -6.16 -6.39
N ASN A 100 23.99 -5.96 -5.06
CA ASN A 100 22.84 -5.30 -4.45
C ASN A 100 22.74 -3.81 -4.88
N VAL A 101 23.87 -3.09 -4.95
CA VAL A 101 23.88 -1.68 -5.38
C VAL A 101 23.40 -1.52 -6.83
N PRO A 102 23.93 -2.25 -7.83
CA PRO A 102 23.40 -2.20 -9.20
C PRO A 102 21.91 -2.51 -9.29
N ILE A 103 21.43 -3.56 -8.60
CA ILE A 103 19.99 -3.91 -8.63
C ILE A 103 19.15 -2.75 -8.07
N LEU A 104 19.53 -2.16 -6.92
CA LEU A 104 18.83 -1.00 -6.36
C LEU A 104 18.87 0.22 -7.29
N ASP A 105 19.98 0.43 -7.99
CA ASP A 105 20.09 1.49 -8.98
C ASP A 105 19.13 1.28 -10.15
N HIS A 106 19.03 0.05 -10.65
CA HIS A 106 18.09 -0.30 -11.71
C HIS A 106 16.64 -0.14 -11.26
N ILE A 107 16.29 -0.52 -10.00
CA ILE A 107 14.95 -0.32 -9.43
C ILE A 107 14.56 1.16 -9.46
N VAL A 108 15.44 2.03 -8.96
CA VAL A 108 15.17 3.47 -8.86
C VAL A 108 15.06 4.14 -10.25
N GLN A 109 15.69 3.56 -11.26
CA GLN A 109 15.67 4.07 -12.64
C GLN A 109 14.43 3.62 -13.44
N GLN A 110 13.64 2.66 -12.94
CA GLN A 110 12.42 2.19 -13.62
C GLN A 110 11.33 3.27 -13.63
N ASP A 111 10.60 3.37 -14.73
CA ASP A 111 9.50 4.34 -14.91
C ASP A 111 8.38 4.16 -13.88
N ASP A 112 8.14 2.93 -13.43
CA ASP A 112 7.10 2.59 -12.45
C ASP A 112 7.53 2.86 -10.99
N TYR A 113 8.82 3.07 -10.72
CA TYR A 113 9.33 3.28 -9.36
C TYR A 113 8.69 4.48 -8.63
N PRO A 114 8.50 5.66 -9.24
CA PRO A 114 7.84 6.78 -8.58
C PRO A 114 6.41 6.46 -8.15
N THR A 115 5.68 5.70 -8.97
CA THR A 115 4.31 5.25 -8.64
C THR A 115 4.33 4.28 -7.47
N LEU A 116 5.19 3.27 -7.52
CA LEU A 116 5.40 2.30 -6.44
C LEU A 116 5.81 3.01 -5.13
N LYS A 117 6.76 3.94 -5.21
CA LYS A 117 7.22 4.73 -4.08
C LYS A 117 6.09 5.53 -3.42
N ASN A 118 5.25 6.20 -4.20
CA ASN A 118 4.12 6.98 -3.70
C ASN A 118 3.08 6.12 -2.95
N ILE A 119 2.90 4.88 -3.38
CA ILE A 119 2.00 3.93 -2.71
C ILE A 119 2.59 3.47 -1.37
N CYS A 120 3.90 3.22 -1.33
CA CYS A 120 4.59 2.57 -0.22
C CYS A 120 5.10 3.55 0.85
N GLU A 121 5.36 4.82 0.48
CA GLU A 121 6.01 5.80 1.35
C GLU A 121 5.25 6.03 2.66
N GLY A 122 5.90 5.73 3.79
CA GLY A 122 5.32 5.81 5.13
C GLY A 122 4.23 4.76 5.43
N ARG A 123 3.99 3.80 4.53
CA ARG A 123 2.99 2.74 4.67
C ARG A 123 3.69 1.40 4.73
N SER A 124 3.75 0.82 5.92
CA SER A 124 4.61 -0.34 6.18
C SER A 124 4.16 -1.60 5.46
N LEU A 125 2.85 -1.89 5.43
CA LEU A 125 2.33 -3.13 4.85
C LEU A 125 2.43 -3.17 3.32
N PRO A 126 1.99 -2.14 2.55
CA PRO A 126 2.21 -2.12 1.10
C PRO A 126 3.69 -2.16 0.71
N ALA A 127 4.57 -1.47 1.47
CA ALA A 127 6.01 -1.47 1.20
C ALA A 127 6.64 -2.85 1.43
N TYR A 128 6.20 -3.56 2.47
CA TYR A 128 6.67 -4.91 2.76
C TYR A 128 6.20 -5.93 1.71
N GLU A 129 4.91 -5.94 1.40
CA GLU A 129 4.33 -6.83 0.39
C GLU A 129 4.95 -6.60 -1.00
N ALA A 130 5.20 -5.34 -1.37
CA ALA A 130 5.91 -5.00 -2.60
C ALA A 130 7.36 -5.49 -2.59
N ALA A 131 8.07 -5.33 -1.47
CA ALA A 131 9.45 -5.81 -1.34
C ALA A 131 9.53 -7.34 -1.37
N ALA A 132 8.57 -8.03 -0.75
CA ALA A 132 8.48 -9.49 -0.79
C ALA A 132 8.21 -10.01 -2.21
N GLU A 133 7.24 -9.43 -2.92
CA GLU A 133 6.94 -9.78 -4.31
C GLU A 133 8.13 -9.50 -5.22
N PHE A 134 8.75 -8.32 -5.10
CA PHE A 134 9.98 -8.00 -5.85
C PHE A 134 11.07 -9.04 -5.61
N THR A 135 11.31 -9.39 -4.34
CA THR A 135 12.37 -10.33 -3.96
C THR A 135 12.09 -11.72 -4.50
N GLY A 136 10.85 -12.19 -4.42
CA GLY A 136 10.43 -13.46 -4.99
C GLY A 136 10.66 -13.52 -6.50
N ARG A 137 10.19 -12.51 -7.24
CA ARG A 137 10.38 -12.40 -8.69
C ARG A 137 11.85 -12.26 -9.08
N ALA A 138 12.59 -11.42 -8.35
CA ALA A 138 14.02 -11.28 -8.59
C ALA A 138 14.77 -12.60 -8.37
N ALA A 139 14.40 -13.38 -7.36
CA ALA A 139 15.00 -14.68 -7.11
C ALA A 139 14.73 -15.68 -8.26
N GLU A 140 13.54 -15.68 -8.82
CA GLU A 140 13.16 -16.53 -9.95
C GLU A 140 13.81 -16.07 -11.27
N GLU A 141 13.63 -14.80 -11.63
CA GLU A 141 14.07 -14.24 -12.92
C GLU A 141 15.59 -14.13 -13.01
N LEU A 142 16.26 -13.79 -11.89
CA LEU A 142 17.71 -13.64 -11.83
C LEU A 142 18.44 -14.92 -11.40
N ASP A 143 17.75 -16.05 -11.32
CA ASP A 143 18.35 -17.31 -10.83
C ASP A 143 19.62 -17.68 -11.60
N GLY A 144 19.62 -17.53 -12.93
CA GLY A 144 20.79 -17.73 -13.79
C GLY A 144 21.95 -16.81 -13.42
N LEU A 145 21.70 -15.52 -13.21
CA LEU A 145 22.71 -14.54 -12.84
C LEU A 145 23.22 -14.78 -11.41
N LEU A 146 22.34 -15.11 -10.46
CA LEU A 146 22.72 -15.46 -9.11
C LEU A 146 23.61 -16.70 -9.06
N SER A 147 23.34 -17.71 -9.89
CA SER A 147 24.16 -18.92 -9.96
C SER A 147 25.55 -18.68 -10.54
N GLU A 148 25.70 -17.72 -11.46
CA GLU A 148 27.00 -17.33 -12.03
C GLU A 148 27.83 -16.45 -11.10
N LEU A 149 27.17 -15.49 -10.43
CA LEU A 149 27.82 -14.50 -9.57
C LEU A 149 28.00 -14.99 -8.12
N GLY A 150 27.08 -15.81 -7.63
CA GLY A 150 27.07 -16.38 -6.28
C GLY A 150 27.33 -17.89 -6.29
N GLY A 151 27.00 -18.55 -5.19
CA GLY A 151 27.21 -19.99 -4.98
C GLY A 151 28.64 -20.40 -4.69
N ASP A 152 28.86 -21.70 -4.45
CA ASP A 152 30.17 -22.23 -4.01
C ASP A 152 31.31 -22.04 -5.03
N LYS A 153 30.98 -22.01 -6.29
CA LYS A 153 31.91 -21.83 -7.42
C LYS A 153 31.77 -20.46 -8.08
N GLY A 154 30.88 -19.61 -7.57
CA GLY A 154 30.59 -18.30 -8.16
C GLY A 154 31.76 -17.31 -8.02
N ALA A 155 31.82 -16.37 -8.95
CA ALA A 155 32.88 -15.36 -8.99
C ALA A 155 32.87 -14.43 -7.78
N LEU A 156 31.68 -14.09 -7.23
CA LEU A 156 31.54 -13.31 -6.01
C LEU A 156 32.13 -14.01 -4.79
N ASN A 157 31.84 -15.30 -4.63
CA ASN A 157 32.38 -16.11 -3.53
C ASN A 157 33.91 -16.25 -3.64
N THR A 158 34.42 -16.36 -4.88
CA THR A 158 35.86 -16.37 -5.16
C THR A 158 36.49 -15.02 -4.79
N LEU A 159 35.85 -13.91 -5.11
CA LEU A 159 36.32 -12.56 -4.78
C LEU A 159 36.37 -12.34 -3.27
N GLU A 160 35.32 -12.72 -2.53
CA GLU A 160 35.29 -12.65 -1.06
C GLU A 160 36.42 -13.45 -0.40
N LYS A 161 36.67 -14.67 -0.89
CA LYS A 161 37.80 -15.51 -0.41
C LYS A 161 39.16 -14.88 -0.70
N LEU A 162 39.31 -14.24 -1.86
CA LEU A 162 40.55 -13.54 -2.24
C LEU A 162 40.74 -12.26 -1.42
N GLU A 163 39.67 -11.51 -1.13
CA GLU A 163 39.71 -10.34 -0.24
C GLU A 163 40.12 -10.73 1.18
N ALA A 164 39.52 -11.79 1.74
CA ALA A 164 39.91 -12.30 3.07
C ALA A 164 41.38 -12.72 3.09
N ALA A 165 41.86 -13.42 2.05
CA ALA A 165 43.26 -13.81 1.94
C ALA A 165 44.21 -12.61 1.75
N ARG A 166 43.78 -11.55 1.07
CA ARG A 166 44.51 -10.29 0.96
C ARG A 166 44.58 -9.58 2.31
N ASP A 167 43.45 -9.51 3.04
CA ASP A 167 43.40 -8.84 4.35
C ASP A 167 44.29 -9.57 5.37
N THR A 168 44.32 -10.92 5.36
CA THR A 168 45.25 -11.72 6.16
C THR A 168 46.71 -11.42 5.77
N ALA A 169 47.03 -11.34 4.48
CA ALA A 169 48.41 -11.01 4.04
C ALA A 169 48.77 -9.56 4.39
N ALA A 170 47.81 -8.64 4.48
CA ALA A 170 48.01 -7.27 4.93
C ALA A 170 48.31 -7.21 6.45
N GLU A 171 47.63 -8.03 7.24
CA GLU A 171 47.87 -8.16 8.67
C GLU A 171 49.27 -8.73 8.95
N GLU A 172 49.65 -9.82 8.26
CA GLU A 172 51.01 -10.40 8.35
C GLU A 172 52.10 -9.36 8.03
N LEU A 173 51.89 -8.58 6.96
CA LEU A 173 52.86 -7.51 6.60
C LEU A 173 52.91 -6.39 7.67
N ALA A 174 51.73 -6.03 8.24
CA ALA A 174 51.66 -5.03 9.29
C ALA A 174 52.42 -5.44 10.55
N GLU A 175 52.22 -6.70 10.97
CA GLU A 175 52.92 -7.26 12.15
C GLU A 175 54.45 -7.28 11.95
N LEU A 176 54.90 -7.66 10.77
CA LEU A 176 56.32 -7.66 10.43
C LEU A 176 56.93 -6.24 10.39
N LEU A 177 56.18 -5.24 9.90
CA LEU A 177 56.60 -3.85 9.90
C LEU A 177 56.65 -3.26 11.30
N ASP A 178 55.68 -3.59 12.16
CA ASP A 178 55.64 -3.13 13.54
C ASP A 178 56.77 -3.80 14.36
N ALA A 179 57.06 -5.08 14.12
CA ALA A 179 58.22 -5.78 14.72
C ALA A 179 59.57 -5.17 14.28
N GLN A 180 59.68 -4.78 13.00
CA GLN A 180 60.87 -4.11 12.50
C GLN A 180 61.10 -2.72 13.13
N ALA A 181 60.01 -1.99 13.44
CA ALA A 181 60.10 -0.67 14.06
C ALA A 181 60.59 -0.73 15.51
N THR A 182 60.53 -1.88 16.18
CA THR A 182 60.83 -2.10 17.58
C THR A 182 62.14 -2.83 17.84
N GLY A 183 62.86 -3.37 16.81
CA GLY A 183 64.05 -4.22 16.99
C GLY A 183 65.17 -3.99 15.96
N GLU A 184 66.39 -4.59 16.22
CA GLU A 184 67.46 -4.65 15.23
C GLU A 184 67.10 -5.61 14.08
N THR A 185 67.11 -5.12 12.85
CA THR A 185 66.68 -5.83 11.64
C THR A 185 67.75 -6.82 11.17
N THR A 186 67.46 -8.09 11.14
CA THR A 186 68.29 -9.12 10.54
C THR A 186 68.02 -9.28 9.04
N GLU A 187 68.96 -9.87 8.25
CA GLU A 187 68.73 -10.13 6.82
C GLU A 187 67.58 -11.13 6.59
N THR A 188 67.30 -12.01 7.54
CA THR A 188 66.13 -12.91 7.53
C THR A 188 64.83 -12.16 7.66
N ASP A 189 64.76 -11.09 8.46
CA ASP A 189 63.58 -10.27 8.65
C ASP A 189 63.26 -9.45 7.38
N LYS A 190 64.31 -8.95 6.72
CA LYS A 190 64.13 -8.25 5.43
C LYS A 190 63.56 -9.17 4.36
N GLN A 191 64.03 -10.44 4.29
CA GLN A 191 63.51 -11.42 3.34
C GLN A 191 62.07 -11.80 3.66
N ALA A 192 61.69 -11.91 4.94
CA ALA A 192 60.34 -12.17 5.37
C ALA A 192 59.37 -11.02 4.95
N LEU A 193 59.82 -9.77 5.13
CA LEU A 193 59.10 -8.58 4.72
C LEU A 193 58.86 -8.54 3.20
N ILE A 194 59.89 -8.84 2.38
CA ILE A 194 59.77 -8.90 0.91
C ILE A 194 58.80 -9.99 0.50
N ASN A 195 58.82 -11.15 1.16
CA ASN A 195 57.91 -12.26 0.87
C ASN A 195 56.45 -11.91 1.24
N ALA A 196 56.21 -11.27 2.38
CA ALA A 196 54.90 -10.81 2.80
C ALA A 196 54.36 -9.73 1.85
N ALA A 197 55.18 -8.76 1.44
CA ALA A 197 54.83 -7.73 0.48
C ALA A 197 54.46 -8.32 -0.91
N ASN A 198 55.24 -9.30 -1.38
CA ASN A 198 54.92 -10.02 -2.64
C ASN A 198 53.63 -10.82 -2.57
N ARG A 199 53.31 -11.43 -1.41
CA ARG A 199 52.04 -12.11 -1.18
C ARG A 199 50.87 -11.12 -1.26
N LEU A 200 50.97 -9.99 -0.59
CA LEU A 200 49.94 -8.95 -0.62
C LEU A 200 49.70 -8.44 -2.05
N ASP A 201 50.76 -8.04 -2.78
CA ASP A 201 50.68 -7.57 -4.17
C ASP A 201 50.05 -8.66 -5.12
N SER A 202 50.43 -9.94 -4.93
CA SER A 202 49.83 -11.04 -5.69
C SER A 202 48.36 -11.21 -5.42
N LYS A 203 47.92 -11.13 -4.15
CA LYS A 203 46.51 -11.23 -3.76
C LYS A 203 45.73 -10.03 -4.24
N GLN A 204 46.26 -8.83 -4.12
CA GLN A 204 45.63 -7.60 -4.63
C GLN A 204 45.37 -7.69 -6.14
N ARG A 205 46.33 -8.16 -6.94
CA ARG A 205 46.11 -8.37 -8.39
C ARG A 205 45.06 -9.41 -8.71
N GLN A 206 44.97 -10.48 -7.91
CA GLN A 206 43.92 -11.48 -8.06
C GLN A 206 42.55 -10.89 -7.78
N VAL A 207 42.41 -10.10 -6.70
CA VAL A 207 41.18 -9.37 -6.37
C VAL A 207 40.78 -8.43 -7.50
N GLU A 208 41.71 -7.62 -8.01
CA GLU A 208 41.44 -6.70 -9.12
C GLU A 208 41.01 -7.43 -10.39
N ALA A 209 41.64 -8.53 -10.75
CA ALA A 209 41.32 -9.32 -11.95
C ALA A 209 39.90 -9.90 -11.86
N VAL A 210 39.52 -10.49 -10.71
CA VAL A 210 38.18 -11.05 -10.52
C VAL A 210 37.13 -9.94 -10.42
N SER A 211 37.44 -8.83 -9.78
CA SER A 211 36.56 -7.65 -9.74
C SER A 211 36.27 -7.10 -11.13
N GLN A 212 37.28 -6.93 -11.99
CA GLN A 212 37.10 -6.49 -13.38
C GLN A 212 36.30 -7.49 -14.20
N MET A 213 36.49 -8.79 -13.97
CA MET A 213 35.71 -9.83 -14.62
C MET A 213 34.22 -9.71 -14.27
N LEU A 214 33.89 -9.51 -12.97
CA LEU A 214 32.52 -9.32 -12.50
C LEU A 214 31.88 -8.07 -13.11
N ASP A 215 32.59 -6.95 -13.14
CA ASP A 215 32.10 -5.70 -13.75
C ASP A 215 31.79 -5.90 -15.24
N THR A 216 32.64 -6.65 -15.95
CA THR A 216 32.43 -6.97 -17.35
C THR A 216 31.22 -7.89 -17.56
N THR A 217 31.02 -8.85 -16.66
CA THR A 217 29.87 -9.77 -16.69
C THR A 217 28.56 -9.02 -16.46
N MET A 218 28.49 -8.16 -15.44
CA MET A 218 27.33 -7.31 -15.18
C MET A 218 27.00 -6.39 -16.36
N LEU A 219 28.01 -5.79 -17.00
CA LEU A 219 27.81 -4.96 -18.18
C LEU A 219 27.27 -5.75 -19.38
N ARG A 220 27.73 -6.99 -19.58
CA ARG A 220 27.23 -7.86 -20.68
C ARG A 220 25.80 -8.32 -20.45
N GLN A 221 25.40 -8.49 -19.19
CA GLN A 221 24.08 -8.96 -18.81
C GLN A 221 23.11 -7.81 -18.48
N LYS A 222 23.50 -6.57 -18.72
CA LYS A 222 22.73 -5.39 -18.35
C LYS A 222 21.29 -5.44 -18.87
N GLU A 223 21.07 -5.79 -20.11
CA GLU A 223 19.73 -5.86 -20.70
C GLU A 223 18.85 -6.95 -20.05
N ALA A 224 19.44 -8.09 -19.70
CA ALA A 224 18.74 -9.17 -18.99
C ALA A 224 18.39 -8.76 -17.56
N VAL A 225 19.30 -8.07 -16.87
CA VAL A 225 19.07 -7.50 -15.54
C VAL A 225 17.97 -6.44 -15.60
N ASP A 226 18.03 -5.52 -16.56
CA ASP A 226 17.00 -4.47 -16.73
C ASP A 226 15.62 -5.07 -16.97
N LEU A 227 15.52 -6.11 -17.82
CA LEU A 227 14.25 -6.78 -18.08
C LEU A 227 13.70 -7.47 -16.84
N ALA A 228 14.53 -8.23 -16.12
CA ALA A 228 14.13 -8.94 -14.91
C ALA A 228 13.73 -7.98 -13.79
N VAL A 229 14.49 -6.90 -13.59
CA VAL A 229 14.16 -5.85 -12.59
C VAL A 229 12.88 -5.13 -12.98
N SER A 230 12.68 -4.80 -14.27
CA SER A 230 11.44 -4.17 -14.73
C SER A 230 10.21 -5.03 -14.45
N ALA A 231 10.27 -6.32 -14.78
CA ALA A 231 9.19 -7.27 -14.50
C ALA A 231 8.91 -7.39 -12.98
N ALA A 232 9.98 -7.45 -12.17
CA ALA A 232 9.84 -7.52 -10.71
C ALA A 232 9.27 -6.23 -10.10
N VAL A 233 9.65 -5.05 -10.60
CA VAL A 233 9.10 -3.74 -10.16
C VAL A 233 7.62 -3.61 -10.55
N GLN A 234 7.26 -4.06 -11.75
CA GLN A 234 5.86 -4.08 -12.17
C GLN A 234 5.02 -4.98 -11.25
N ALA A 235 5.46 -6.20 -10.98
CA ALA A 235 4.76 -7.12 -10.07
C ALA A 235 4.64 -6.54 -8.66
N ALA A 236 5.71 -5.94 -8.14
CA ALA A 236 5.70 -5.24 -6.86
C ALA A 236 4.71 -4.07 -6.83
N THR A 237 4.58 -3.34 -7.94
CA THR A 237 3.63 -2.23 -8.07
C THR A 237 2.19 -2.73 -8.05
N GLU A 238 1.89 -3.79 -8.80
CA GLU A 238 0.58 -4.45 -8.81
C GLU A 238 0.22 -4.98 -7.41
N ARG A 239 1.20 -5.57 -6.71
CA ARG A 239 1.02 -6.06 -5.34
C ARG A 239 0.73 -4.94 -4.35
N ALA A 240 1.49 -3.85 -4.39
CA ALA A 240 1.25 -2.68 -3.53
C ALA A 240 -0.13 -2.04 -3.79
N GLN A 241 -0.54 -1.95 -5.07
CA GLN A 241 -1.85 -1.46 -5.46
C GLN A 241 -2.98 -2.38 -4.98
N GLU A 242 -2.78 -3.70 -5.07
CA GLU A 242 -3.74 -4.68 -4.53
C GLU A 242 -3.96 -4.46 -3.02
N VAL A 243 -2.87 -4.38 -2.25
CA VAL A 243 -2.94 -4.14 -0.80
C VAL A 243 -3.62 -2.83 -0.47
N GLN A 244 -3.24 -1.75 -1.16
CA GLN A 244 -3.86 -0.43 -0.97
C GLN A 244 -5.35 -0.46 -1.32
N SER A 245 -5.72 -1.12 -2.42
CA SER A 245 -7.10 -1.25 -2.87
C SER A 245 -7.95 -2.03 -1.85
N ILE A 246 -7.44 -3.15 -1.35
CA ILE A 246 -8.17 -4.00 -0.39
C ILE A 246 -8.37 -3.26 0.94
N ILE A 247 -7.31 -2.73 1.53
CA ILE A 247 -7.41 -2.01 2.81
C ILE A 247 -8.24 -0.74 2.64
N GLY A 248 -8.00 0.02 1.58
CA GLY A 248 -8.77 1.22 1.26
C GLY A 248 -10.26 0.95 1.07
N ALA A 249 -10.62 -0.23 0.52
CA ALA A 249 -11.99 -0.61 0.27
C ALA A 249 -12.72 -1.16 1.50
N TRP A 250 -12.07 -1.97 2.32
CA TRP A 250 -12.78 -2.78 3.32
C TRP A 250 -12.44 -2.43 4.77
N SER A 251 -11.26 -1.87 5.06
CA SER A 251 -10.86 -1.53 6.42
C SER A 251 -11.71 -0.38 6.98
N ASP A 252 -12.02 -0.44 8.27
CA ASP A 252 -12.68 0.65 8.98
C ASP A 252 -11.73 1.87 9.12
N GLU A 253 -10.41 1.64 9.08
CA GLU A 253 -9.37 2.67 9.04
C GLU A 253 -8.59 2.62 7.72
N PRO A 254 -9.14 3.09 6.59
CA PRO A 254 -8.55 2.93 5.25
C PRO A 254 -7.19 3.62 5.09
N MET A 255 -6.87 4.58 5.94
CA MET A 255 -5.56 5.26 5.95
C MET A 255 -4.51 4.54 6.79
N ASN A 256 -4.92 3.61 7.65
CA ASN A 256 -4.01 2.82 8.49
C ASN A 256 -3.54 1.57 7.74
N MET A 257 -2.45 1.71 7.01
CA MET A 257 -1.85 0.62 6.24
C MET A 257 -0.70 -0.05 7.00
N CYS A 258 -0.88 -0.22 8.31
CA CYS A 258 0.04 -0.98 9.15
C CYS A 258 -0.34 -2.47 9.19
N ARG A 259 0.62 -3.32 9.60
CA ARG A 259 0.37 -4.74 9.83
C ARG A 259 -0.40 -4.91 11.14
N THR A 260 -1.72 -4.92 11.05
CA THR A 260 -2.59 -5.31 12.15
C THR A 260 -3.18 -6.69 11.88
N PRO A 261 -3.54 -7.47 12.91
CA PRO A 261 -4.19 -8.77 12.70
C PRO A 261 -5.44 -8.66 11.83
N GLU A 262 -6.20 -7.57 11.98
CA GLU A 262 -7.40 -7.28 11.21
C GLU A 262 -7.07 -7.07 9.73
N ASN A 263 -6.04 -6.27 9.41
CA ASN A 263 -5.61 -6.03 8.04
C ASN A 263 -5.07 -7.30 7.36
N LEU A 264 -4.34 -8.14 8.10
CA LEU A 264 -3.84 -9.41 7.57
C LEU A 264 -4.98 -10.40 7.28
N ALA A 265 -5.91 -10.57 8.22
CA ALA A 265 -7.08 -11.42 8.04
C ALA A 265 -7.94 -10.93 6.86
N LEU A 266 -8.10 -9.60 6.73
CA LEU A 266 -8.80 -8.98 5.61
C LEU A 266 -8.12 -9.27 4.27
N LEU A 267 -6.81 -9.08 4.18
CA LEU A 267 -6.03 -9.37 2.97
C LEU A 267 -6.16 -10.83 2.57
N GLU A 268 -6.01 -11.75 3.52
CA GLU A 268 -6.13 -13.19 3.26
C GLU A 268 -7.53 -13.54 2.74
N LYS A 269 -8.58 -13.08 3.42
CA LYS A 269 -9.97 -13.35 3.02
C LYS A 269 -10.29 -12.79 1.63
N VAL A 270 -9.93 -11.54 1.35
CA VAL A 270 -10.20 -10.92 0.05
C VAL A 270 -9.38 -11.58 -1.06
N ARG A 271 -8.15 -12.02 -0.78
CA ARG A 271 -7.32 -12.74 -1.76
C ARG A 271 -7.90 -14.09 -2.16
N GLN A 272 -8.63 -14.75 -1.29
CA GLN A 272 -9.32 -16.02 -1.58
C GLN A 272 -10.57 -15.84 -2.44
N SER A 273 -11.16 -14.63 -2.48
CA SER A 273 -12.42 -14.34 -3.17
C SER A 273 -12.21 -13.41 -4.38
N THR A 274 -12.45 -13.93 -5.59
CA THR A 274 -12.40 -13.12 -6.82
C THR A 274 -13.47 -12.02 -6.81
N ALA A 275 -14.64 -12.31 -6.24
CA ALA A 275 -15.74 -11.34 -6.14
C ALA A 275 -15.33 -10.14 -5.28
N LEU A 276 -14.74 -10.36 -4.10
CA LEU A 276 -14.29 -9.28 -3.22
C LEU A 276 -13.16 -8.47 -3.85
N LYS A 277 -12.23 -9.10 -4.58
CA LYS A 277 -11.18 -8.39 -5.33
C LYS A 277 -11.78 -7.46 -6.38
N ASP A 278 -12.75 -7.92 -7.14
CA ASP A 278 -13.40 -7.11 -8.17
C ASP A 278 -14.19 -5.95 -7.57
N ILE A 279 -14.89 -6.17 -6.46
CA ILE A 279 -15.57 -5.10 -5.71
C ILE A 279 -14.56 -4.07 -5.19
N SER A 280 -13.41 -4.49 -4.67
CA SER A 280 -12.37 -3.60 -4.13
C SER A 280 -11.91 -2.55 -5.15
N LYS A 281 -11.85 -2.90 -6.43
CA LYS A 281 -11.45 -1.98 -7.52
C LYS A 281 -12.34 -0.73 -7.60
N TYR A 282 -13.62 -0.87 -7.29
CA TYR A 282 -14.60 0.22 -7.35
C TYR A 282 -14.83 0.87 -5.98
N LEU A 283 -14.90 0.05 -4.92
CA LEU A 283 -15.30 0.50 -3.59
C LEU A 283 -14.33 1.53 -3.02
N GLY A 284 -13.02 1.33 -3.16
CA GLY A 284 -12.01 2.29 -2.70
C GLY A 284 -12.20 3.67 -3.35
N ARG A 285 -12.44 3.71 -4.68
CA ARG A 285 -12.70 4.95 -5.41
C ARG A 285 -14.00 5.62 -4.98
N PHE A 286 -15.05 4.86 -4.75
CA PHE A 286 -16.34 5.39 -4.30
C PHE A 286 -16.24 5.99 -2.90
N ARG A 287 -15.46 5.36 -2.01
CA ARG A 287 -15.13 5.93 -0.68
C ARG A 287 -14.40 7.26 -0.78
N GLU A 288 -13.44 7.39 -1.69
CA GLU A 288 -12.73 8.65 -1.93
C GLU A 288 -13.68 9.75 -2.41
N ILE A 289 -14.57 9.44 -3.38
CA ILE A 289 -15.58 10.38 -3.87
C ILE A 289 -16.50 10.82 -2.72
N PHE A 290 -16.92 9.88 -1.88
CA PHE A 290 -17.74 10.19 -0.71
C PHE A 290 -16.99 11.09 0.29
N ALA A 291 -15.75 10.78 0.61
CA ALA A 291 -14.92 11.61 1.49
C ALA A 291 -14.70 13.02 0.93
N GLN A 292 -14.53 13.17 -0.39
CA GLN A 292 -14.44 14.48 -1.05
C GLN A 292 -15.76 15.25 -1.03
N ALA A 293 -16.88 14.57 -1.33
CA ALA A 293 -18.21 15.18 -1.26
C ALA A 293 -18.51 15.69 0.15
N LYS A 294 -18.16 14.91 1.17
CA LYS A 294 -18.27 15.30 2.57
C LYS A 294 -17.41 16.53 2.91
N LYS A 295 -16.14 16.58 2.46
CA LYS A 295 -15.30 17.77 2.63
C LYS A 295 -15.90 18.99 1.95
N ASN A 296 -16.45 18.83 0.75
CA ASN A 296 -17.09 19.92 0.02
C ASN A 296 -18.40 20.38 0.69
N SER A 297 -19.19 19.46 1.22
CA SER A 297 -20.40 19.80 1.98
C SER A 297 -20.07 20.53 3.28
N TYR A 298 -18.99 20.16 3.96
CA TYR A 298 -18.49 20.93 5.11
C TYR A 298 -17.94 22.31 4.72
N ALA A 299 -17.37 22.48 3.53
CA ALA A 299 -16.89 23.78 3.03
C ALA A 299 -18.06 24.73 2.74
N TYR A 300 -19.19 24.23 2.24
CA TYR A 300 -20.44 24.98 2.05
C TYR A 300 -21.28 25.08 3.34
N GLY A 301 -21.13 24.16 4.27
CA GLY A 301 -21.80 24.10 5.57
C GLY A 301 -21.08 24.87 6.68
N ARG A 302 -20.26 25.87 6.38
CA ARG A 302 -19.92 26.93 7.34
C ARG A 302 -21.21 27.70 7.64
N GLY A 303 -22.00 27.12 8.55
CA GLY A 303 -23.26 27.72 8.96
C GLY A 303 -23.05 29.21 9.24
N GLU A 304 -23.99 30.03 8.75
CA GLU A 304 -23.93 31.46 8.93
C GLU A 304 -23.63 31.79 10.40
N THR A 305 -22.57 32.55 10.62
CA THR A 305 -22.23 33.12 11.92
C THR A 305 -23.29 34.14 12.26
N TYR A 306 -24.14 33.83 13.21
CA TYR A 306 -25.24 34.73 13.55
C TYR A 306 -25.07 35.43 14.89
N SER A 307 -24.22 34.95 15.79
CA SER A 307 -23.95 35.59 17.06
C SER A 307 -22.60 35.19 17.67
N LEU A 308 -22.23 35.79 18.78
CA LEU A 308 -21.06 35.43 19.58
C LEU A 308 -21.50 34.72 20.84
N GLU A 309 -20.74 33.72 21.24
CA GLU A 309 -20.92 33.02 22.51
C GLU A 309 -19.56 32.89 23.23
N LEU A 310 -19.60 32.55 24.50
CA LEU A 310 -18.42 32.25 25.29
C LEU A 310 -18.25 30.72 25.35
N GLY A 311 -17.03 30.26 25.13
CA GLY A 311 -16.73 28.82 25.12
C GLY A 311 -15.23 28.52 25.12
N ASN A 312 -14.86 27.30 24.75
CA ASN A 312 -13.47 26.86 24.65
C ASN A 312 -13.15 26.16 23.32
N ASN A 313 -13.95 26.37 22.29
CA ASN A 313 -13.71 25.77 21.00
C ASN A 313 -12.80 26.67 20.14
N LEU A 314 -11.52 26.32 20.01
CA LEU A 314 -10.51 27.10 19.28
C LEU A 314 -10.82 27.25 17.78
N SER A 315 -11.48 26.26 17.17
CA SER A 315 -11.83 26.33 15.74
C SER A 315 -12.92 27.39 15.44
N ARG A 316 -13.65 27.80 16.46
CA ARG A 316 -14.70 28.83 16.40
C ARG A 316 -14.28 30.13 17.04
N ALA A 317 -13.09 30.19 17.66
CA ALA A 317 -12.61 31.39 18.36
C ALA A 317 -12.45 32.57 17.40
N LEU A 318 -12.77 33.77 17.90
CA LEU A 318 -12.51 35.00 17.16
C LEU A 318 -11.01 35.18 16.91
N THR A 319 -10.66 35.72 15.76
CA THR A 319 -9.27 36.05 15.43
C THR A 319 -8.63 36.99 16.48
N SER A 320 -9.41 37.89 17.06
CA SER A 320 -8.98 38.79 18.16
C SER A 320 -8.63 38.06 19.46
N GLU A 321 -9.32 36.94 19.76
CA GLU A 321 -8.97 36.09 20.90
C GLU A 321 -7.70 35.27 20.62
N LEU A 322 -7.59 34.75 19.40
CA LEU A 322 -6.38 34.00 18.97
C LEU A 322 -5.14 34.90 18.88
N ALA A 323 -5.31 36.20 18.57
CA ALA A 323 -4.22 37.16 18.56
C ALA A 323 -3.52 37.31 19.94
N MET A 324 -4.22 36.98 21.05
CA MET A 324 -3.62 36.94 22.38
C MET A 324 -2.51 35.88 22.52
N LEU A 325 -2.47 34.88 21.63
CA LEU A 325 -1.41 33.87 21.61
C LEU A 325 -0.13 34.37 20.93
N ALA A 326 -0.20 35.48 20.20
CA ALA A 326 0.95 36.05 19.50
C ALA A 326 1.88 36.86 20.43
N THR A 327 1.41 37.27 21.60
CA THR A 327 2.16 38.11 22.53
C THR A 327 2.34 37.39 23.88
N PRO A 328 3.60 37.15 24.33
CA PRO A 328 3.86 36.40 25.56
C PRO A 328 3.13 36.90 26.79
N GLU A 329 2.92 38.23 26.90
CA GLU A 329 2.24 38.89 28.03
C GLU A 329 0.75 38.56 28.09
N THR A 330 0.12 38.25 26.96
CA THR A 330 -1.32 37.96 26.85
C THR A 330 -1.67 36.49 26.86
N ILE A 331 -0.68 35.58 26.67
CA ILE A 331 -0.89 34.12 26.72
C ILE A 331 -1.54 33.68 28.05
N PRO A 332 -1.09 34.11 29.24
CA PRO A 332 -1.71 33.70 30.52
C PRO A 332 -3.18 34.12 30.62
N LEU A 333 -3.55 35.27 30.09
CA LEU A 333 -4.92 35.74 30.05
C LEU A 333 -5.78 34.87 29.11
N PHE A 334 -5.24 34.49 27.92
CA PHE A 334 -5.92 33.59 27.01
C PHE A 334 -6.14 32.19 27.64
N LEU A 335 -5.13 31.62 28.28
CA LEU A 335 -5.24 30.33 28.95
C LEU A 335 -6.27 30.34 30.08
N ARG A 336 -6.32 31.41 30.85
CA ARG A 336 -7.36 31.60 31.89
C ARG A 336 -8.77 31.64 31.28
N LYS A 337 -8.97 32.42 30.21
CA LYS A 337 -10.24 32.45 29.48
C LYS A 337 -10.63 31.10 28.92
N TYR A 338 -9.64 30.36 28.36
CA TYR A 338 -9.85 29.03 27.81
C TYR A 338 -10.31 28.03 28.88
N GLN A 339 -9.63 27.99 30.03
CA GLN A 339 -10.00 27.13 31.16
C GLN A 339 -11.38 27.47 31.72
N GLN A 340 -11.73 28.75 31.78
CA GLN A 340 -13.02 29.24 32.29
C GLN A 340 -14.13 29.18 31.21
N LYS A 341 -13.87 28.66 30.00
CA LYS A 341 -14.81 28.65 28.86
C LYS A 341 -15.33 30.06 28.50
N GLN A 342 -14.49 31.07 28.61
CA GLN A 342 -14.79 32.48 28.37
C GLN A 342 -14.15 33.04 27.09
N VAL A 343 -13.58 32.18 26.23
CA VAL A 343 -13.10 32.62 24.92
C VAL A 343 -14.30 32.98 24.06
N LYS A 344 -14.27 34.18 23.46
CA LYS A 344 -15.31 34.57 22.50
C LYS A 344 -15.18 33.74 21.24
N GLN A 345 -16.26 33.07 20.88
CA GLN A 345 -16.34 32.22 19.70
C GLN A 345 -17.60 32.52 18.91
N TYR A 346 -17.54 32.22 17.60
CA TYR A 346 -18.69 32.35 16.73
C TYR A 346 -19.70 31.23 17.03
N ARG A 347 -20.94 31.62 17.26
CA ARG A 347 -22.08 30.74 17.29
C ARG A 347 -22.56 30.55 15.86
N ARG A 348 -22.45 29.31 15.34
CA ARG A 348 -22.89 28.94 13.99
C ARG A 348 -24.26 28.26 14.08
N ARG A 349 -25.12 28.56 13.12
CA ARG A 349 -26.28 27.71 12.87
C ARG A 349 -25.74 26.46 12.23
N GLU A 350 -25.76 25.34 12.91
CA GLU A 350 -25.58 24.06 12.28
C GLU A 350 -26.84 23.79 11.46
N PRO A 351 -26.73 23.43 10.16
CA PRO A 351 -27.90 23.00 9.44
C PRO A 351 -28.45 21.80 10.23
N VAL A 352 -29.65 21.94 10.76
CA VAL A 352 -30.40 20.80 11.30
C VAL A 352 -30.72 19.97 10.05
N TYR A 353 -29.97 18.90 9.81
CA TYR A 353 -30.31 17.93 8.79
C TYR A 353 -31.74 17.46 9.14
N LYS A 354 -32.70 17.83 8.32
CA LYS A 354 -34.04 17.24 8.39
C LYS A 354 -33.82 15.75 8.27
N GLY A 355 -34.24 15.00 9.29
CA GLY A 355 -33.93 13.58 9.44
C GLY A 355 -34.09 12.84 8.12
N MET A 356 -32.99 12.42 7.57
CA MET A 356 -32.98 11.50 6.44
C MET A 356 -33.36 10.14 6.99
N GLY A 357 -34.28 9.44 6.36
CA GLY A 357 -34.72 8.11 6.77
C GLY A 357 -33.62 7.06 6.58
N ASP A 358 -33.89 5.84 6.97
CA ASP A 358 -33.04 4.68 6.74
C ASP A 358 -32.83 4.43 5.25
N ILE A 359 -31.90 3.56 4.87
CA ILE A 359 -31.60 3.25 3.47
C ILE A 359 -31.89 1.78 3.19
N ILE A 360 -32.67 1.51 2.14
CA ILE A 360 -32.91 0.17 1.63
C ILE A 360 -32.33 0.09 0.23
N CYS A 361 -31.39 -0.82 -0.01
CA CYS A 361 -30.78 -1.05 -1.30
C CYS A 361 -31.26 -2.39 -1.87
N CYS A 362 -31.99 -2.36 -2.99
CA CYS A 362 -32.36 -3.55 -3.74
C CYS A 362 -31.32 -3.78 -4.84
N LEU A 363 -30.60 -4.89 -4.80
CA LEU A 363 -29.50 -5.21 -5.71
C LEU A 363 -29.86 -6.43 -6.56
N ASP A 364 -29.88 -6.24 -7.86
CA ASP A 364 -30.10 -7.30 -8.84
C ASP A 364 -28.85 -8.19 -8.97
N GLU A 365 -29.04 -9.46 -8.68
CA GLU A 365 -28.03 -10.51 -8.78
C GLU A 365 -28.43 -11.61 -9.78
N SER A 366 -29.15 -11.23 -10.81
CA SER A 366 -29.50 -12.12 -11.93
C SER A 366 -28.23 -12.52 -12.71
N ASN A 367 -28.37 -13.58 -13.53
CA ASN A 367 -27.22 -14.06 -14.32
C ASN A 367 -26.67 -13.01 -15.31
N SER A 368 -27.49 -12.02 -15.73
CA SER A 368 -27.07 -10.93 -16.63
C SER A 368 -26.07 -9.96 -15.96
N THR A 369 -26.19 -9.79 -14.64
CA THR A 369 -25.30 -8.90 -13.87
C THR A 369 -23.94 -9.51 -13.59
N LYS A 370 -23.74 -10.83 -13.74
CA LYS A 370 -22.54 -11.55 -13.33
C LYS A 370 -21.25 -10.89 -13.85
N GLY A 371 -20.23 -10.83 -12.97
CA GLY A 371 -18.91 -10.28 -13.25
C GLY A 371 -18.79 -8.79 -12.87
N GLU A 372 -18.24 -7.98 -13.75
CA GLU A 372 -17.93 -6.57 -13.50
C GLU A 372 -19.16 -5.73 -13.10
N THR A 373 -20.30 -6.01 -13.70
CA THR A 373 -21.57 -5.31 -13.40
C THR A 373 -22.04 -5.57 -11.97
N ALA A 374 -21.97 -6.84 -11.53
CA ALA A 374 -22.28 -7.19 -10.13
C ALA A 374 -21.30 -6.55 -9.16
N ALA A 375 -19.99 -6.58 -9.47
CA ALA A 375 -18.97 -5.97 -8.64
C ALA A 375 -19.20 -4.45 -8.47
N TRP A 376 -19.56 -3.76 -9.55
CA TRP A 376 -19.90 -2.34 -9.52
C TRP A 376 -21.15 -2.06 -8.67
N GLY A 377 -22.22 -2.81 -8.87
CA GLY A 377 -23.46 -2.68 -8.11
C GLY A 377 -23.25 -2.93 -6.61
N LYS A 378 -22.47 -3.95 -6.27
CA LYS A 378 -22.08 -4.25 -4.89
C LYS A 378 -21.23 -3.15 -4.26
N ALA A 379 -20.30 -2.58 -5.01
CA ALA A 379 -19.50 -1.45 -4.53
C ALA A 379 -20.38 -0.23 -4.21
N VAL A 380 -21.43 0.03 -5.01
CA VAL A 380 -22.42 1.07 -4.72
C VAL A 380 -23.19 0.75 -3.44
N ALA A 381 -23.69 -0.49 -3.30
CA ALA A 381 -24.42 -0.92 -2.11
C ALA A 381 -23.57 -0.80 -0.83
N MET A 382 -22.29 -1.22 -0.87
CA MET A 382 -21.37 -1.08 0.25
C MET A 382 -21.05 0.39 0.59
N THR A 383 -20.95 1.26 -0.43
CA THR A 383 -20.78 2.70 -0.21
C THR A 383 -22.02 3.30 0.47
N LEU A 384 -23.22 2.88 0.09
CA LEU A 384 -24.46 3.30 0.75
C LEU A 384 -24.55 2.82 2.20
N LEU A 385 -24.07 1.61 2.49
CA LEU A 385 -23.94 1.09 3.85
C LEU A 385 -23.04 2.00 4.70
N GLU A 386 -21.91 2.45 4.16
CA GLU A 386 -21.01 3.36 4.89
C GLU A 386 -21.63 4.73 5.13
N ILE A 387 -22.34 5.27 4.14
CA ILE A 387 -23.09 6.52 4.29
C ILE A 387 -24.14 6.39 5.40
N ALA A 388 -24.86 5.26 5.45
CA ALA A 388 -25.83 4.97 6.49
C ALA A 388 -25.15 4.87 7.86
N ALA A 389 -24.06 4.13 7.98
CA ALA A 389 -23.29 3.95 9.21
C ALA A 389 -22.78 5.29 9.79
N GLU A 390 -22.15 6.12 8.94
CA GLU A 390 -21.67 7.44 9.37
C GLU A 390 -22.80 8.37 9.83
N SER A 391 -23.98 8.24 9.22
CA SER A 391 -25.17 9.02 9.55
C SER A 391 -25.99 8.40 10.68
N ARG A 392 -25.54 7.26 11.24
CA ARG A 392 -26.25 6.47 12.27
C ARG A 392 -27.64 6.07 11.83
N ARG A 393 -27.81 5.67 10.57
CA ARG A 393 -29.04 5.16 9.96
C ARG A 393 -28.93 3.66 9.77
N SER A 394 -30.06 2.95 9.84
CA SER A 394 -30.12 1.55 9.47
C SER A 394 -30.00 1.40 7.95
N PHE A 395 -29.38 0.31 7.53
CA PHE A 395 -29.23 -0.05 6.13
C PHE A 395 -29.73 -1.47 5.92
N ALA A 396 -30.52 -1.70 4.89
CA ALA A 396 -30.90 -3.03 4.46
C ALA A 396 -30.45 -3.27 3.02
N LEU A 397 -29.79 -4.41 2.78
CA LEU A 397 -29.45 -4.88 1.46
C LEU A 397 -30.36 -6.04 1.09
N ILE A 398 -31.14 -5.84 0.05
CA ILE A 398 -32.04 -6.85 -0.51
C ILE A 398 -31.41 -7.38 -1.78
N HIS A 399 -30.83 -8.58 -1.70
CA HIS A 399 -30.35 -9.33 -2.84
C HIS A 399 -31.54 -9.98 -3.54
N PHE A 400 -31.69 -9.78 -4.82
CA PHE A 400 -32.77 -10.39 -5.56
C PHE A 400 -32.35 -10.92 -6.93
N ALA A 401 -33.06 -11.93 -7.39
CA ALA A 401 -32.92 -12.49 -8.74
C ALA A 401 -34.30 -12.93 -9.26
N GLY A 402 -34.51 -14.20 -9.53
CA GLY A 402 -35.82 -14.74 -9.95
C GLY A 402 -36.91 -14.61 -8.89
N SER A 403 -38.11 -15.12 -9.22
CA SER A 403 -39.29 -14.99 -8.36
C SER A 403 -39.19 -15.61 -6.97
N SER A 404 -38.32 -16.60 -6.78
CA SER A 404 -38.11 -17.29 -5.49
C SER A 404 -36.83 -16.91 -4.76
N SER A 405 -35.93 -16.17 -5.40
CA SER A 405 -34.59 -15.88 -4.87
C SER A 405 -34.51 -14.45 -4.35
N CYS A 406 -34.62 -14.29 -3.05
CA CYS A 406 -34.50 -13.02 -2.36
C CYS A 406 -33.87 -13.27 -0.98
N GLN A 407 -32.83 -12.51 -0.64
CA GLN A 407 -32.17 -12.52 0.68
C GLN A 407 -32.11 -11.10 1.18
N VAL A 408 -32.26 -10.90 2.48
CA VAL A 408 -32.22 -9.58 3.12
C VAL A 408 -31.16 -9.60 4.21
N ASP A 409 -30.21 -8.69 4.11
CA ASP A 409 -29.18 -8.44 5.11
C ASP A 409 -29.42 -7.06 5.74
N ILE A 410 -29.59 -7.03 7.07
CA ILE A 410 -29.90 -5.81 7.84
C ILE A 410 -28.68 -5.39 8.64
N PHE A 411 -28.30 -4.14 8.48
CA PHE A 411 -27.16 -3.52 9.16
C PHE A 411 -27.65 -2.37 10.04
N ARG A 412 -27.70 -2.59 11.35
CA ARG A 412 -28.00 -1.55 12.32
C ARG A 412 -26.72 -0.91 12.84
N PRO A 413 -26.69 0.40 13.10
CA PRO A 413 -25.49 1.11 13.55
C PRO A 413 -24.88 0.49 14.82
N GLY A 414 -23.66 -0.02 14.70
CA GLY A 414 -22.91 -0.63 15.81
C GLY A 414 -23.25 -2.09 16.11
N GLU A 415 -24.14 -2.74 15.34
CA GLU A 415 -24.56 -4.13 15.58
C GLU A 415 -23.99 -5.14 14.57
N TYR A 416 -23.21 -4.71 13.57
CA TYR A 416 -22.63 -5.57 12.55
C TYR A 416 -21.11 -5.53 12.52
N THR A 417 -20.50 -6.58 12.01
CA THR A 417 -19.07 -6.78 11.92
C THR A 417 -18.56 -6.61 10.48
N LEU A 418 -17.23 -6.54 10.30
CA LEU A 418 -16.62 -6.57 8.98
C LEU A 418 -16.97 -7.88 8.25
N GLU A 419 -17.08 -9.00 8.98
CA GLU A 419 -17.43 -10.29 8.39
C GLU A 419 -18.83 -10.29 7.79
N ASP A 420 -19.80 -9.66 8.44
CA ASP A 420 -21.16 -9.50 7.92
C ASP A 420 -21.16 -8.72 6.62
N LYS A 421 -20.37 -7.63 6.55
CA LYS A 421 -20.20 -6.84 5.31
C LYS A 421 -19.61 -7.68 4.17
N LEU A 422 -18.55 -8.45 4.45
CA LEU A 422 -17.89 -9.27 3.44
C LEU A 422 -18.81 -10.40 2.96
N THR A 423 -19.55 -11.03 3.86
CA THR A 423 -20.51 -12.09 3.53
C THR A 423 -21.62 -11.58 2.63
N ALA A 424 -22.23 -10.44 2.94
CA ALA A 424 -23.20 -9.80 2.09
C ALA A 424 -22.64 -9.41 0.71
N ALA A 425 -21.39 -8.92 0.67
CA ALA A 425 -20.73 -8.60 -0.59
C ALA A 425 -20.42 -9.84 -1.44
N GLU A 426 -20.13 -10.98 -0.84
CA GLU A 426 -19.89 -12.25 -1.56
C GLU A 426 -21.17 -12.92 -2.07
N THR A 427 -22.31 -12.66 -1.43
CA THR A 427 -23.60 -13.26 -1.82
C THR A 427 -23.89 -13.01 -3.31
N PHE A 428 -24.24 -14.07 -4.05
CA PHE A 428 -24.68 -13.97 -5.43
C PHE A 428 -25.73 -15.05 -5.71
N LEU A 429 -26.98 -14.62 -5.97
CA LEU A 429 -28.10 -15.54 -6.09
C LEU A 429 -28.17 -16.24 -7.45
N GLY A 430 -27.92 -15.51 -8.53
CA GLY A 430 -28.08 -16.02 -9.90
C GLY A 430 -29.55 -16.29 -10.27
N GLY A 431 -29.79 -16.54 -11.54
CA GLY A 431 -31.15 -16.83 -12.05
C GLY A 431 -31.68 -15.73 -12.93
N GLY A 432 -33.04 -15.63 -13.01
CA GLY A 432 -33.73 -14.58 -13.76
C GLY A 432 -33.86 -13.28 -12.96
N THR A 433 -34.78 -12.39 -13.41
CA THR A 433 -35.04 -11.09 -12.77
C THR A 433 -36.51 -10.96 -12.39
N ASN A 434 -36.81 -10.57 -11.16
CA ASN A 434 -38.14 -10.27 -10.68
C ASN A 434 -38.15 -9.05 -9.78
N PHE A 435 -38.84 -7.98 -10.14
CA PHE A 435 -38.86 -6.72 -9.38
C PHE A 435 -39.91 -6.68 -8.26
N GLU A 436 -40.96 -7.50 -8.34
CA GLU A 436 -42.04 -7.47 -7.35
C GLU A 436 -41.56 -7.94 -5.98
N ARG A 437 -40.72 -8.99 -5.96
CA ARG A 437 -40.25 -9.56 -4.68
C ARG A 437 -39.46 -8.57 -3.85
N PRO A 438 -38.37 -7.93 -4.36
CA PRO A 438 -37.62 -6.96 -3.59
C PRO A 438 -38.43 -5.72 -3.18
N ILE A 439 -39.42 -5.30 -3.99
CA ILE A 439 -40.31 -4.19 -3.64
C ILE A 439 -41.18 -4.56 -2.43
N ARG A 440 -41.78 -5.76 -2.42
CA ARG A 440 -42.60 -6.21 -1.28
C ARG A 440 -41.75 -6.41 -0.02
N GLU A 441 -40.54 -6.93 -0.15
CA GLU A 441 -39.59 -7.02 1.00
C GLU A 441 -39.22 -5.63 1.53
N ALA A 442 -38.99 -4.65 0.65
CA ALA A 442 -38.72 -3.27 1.08
C ALA A 442 -39.91 -2.67 1.84
N ILE A 443 -41.12 -2.90 1.37
CA ILE A 443 -42.36 -2.46 2.07
C ILE A 443 -42.48 -3.18 3.41
N HIS A 444 -42.23 -4.49 3.47
CA HIS A 444 -42.26 -5.29 4.69
C HIS A 444 -41.25 -4.79 5.74
N LEU A 445 -40.03 -4.41 5.34
CA LEU A 445 -39.03 -3.83 6.25
C LEU A 445 -39.51 -2.51 6.86
N MET A 446 -40.24 -1.66 6.10
CA MET A 446 -40.82 -0.43 6.61
C MET A 446 -41.99 -0.69 7.58
N GLU A 447 -42.72 -1.78 7.38
CA GLU A 447 -43.85 -2.15 8.25
C GLU A 447 -43.44 -2.80 9.54
N SER A 448 -42.48 -3.72 9.49
CA SER A 448 -42.18 -4.64 10.60
C SER A 448 -40.86 -4.36 11.30
N GLU A 449 -39.85 -3.83 10.59
CA GLU A 449 -38.47 -3.72 11.11
C GLU A 449 -38.07 -2.29 11.48
N GLY A 450 -39.00 -1.34 11.38
CA GLY A 450 -38.81 0.04 11.82
C GLY A 450 -37.98 0.92 10.89
N PHE A 451 -37.87 0.57 9.61
CA PHE A 451 -37.25 1.42 8.60
C PHE A 451 -38.13 2.62 8.26
N GLU A 452 -38.09 3.64 9.11
CA GLU A 452 -38.94 4.82 8.97
C GLU A 452 -38.44 5.76 7.85
N LYS A 453 -39.36 6.17 6.97
CA LYS A 453 -39.07 7.12 5.89
C LYS A 453 -37.86 6.73 5.05
N ALA A 454 -37.69 5.41 4.83
CA ALA A 454 -36.52 4.88 4.16
C ALA A 454 -36.40 5.37 2.72
N ASP A 455 -35.20 5.67 2.30
CA ASP A 455 -34.89 5.89 0.89
C ASP A 455 -34.56 4.55 0.23
N VAL A 456 -35.27 4.20 -0.81
CA VAL A 456 -35.04 2.97 -1.58
C VAL A 456 -34.14 3.26 -2.77
N VAL A 457 -33.03 2.50 -2.89
CA VAL A 457 -32.17 2.49 -4.08
C VAL A 457 -32.33 1.16 -4.78
N PHE A 458 -32.68 1.19 -6.04
CA PHE A 458 -32.93 0.00 -6.86
C PHE A 458 -31.87 -0.12 -7.96
N ILE A 459 -31.01 -1.13 -7.91
CA ILE A 459 -29.88 -1.34 -8.82
C ILE A 459 -30.15 -2.57 -9.67
N THR A 460 -30.20 -2.42 -11.00
CA THR A 460 -30.46 -3.51 -11.95
C THR A 460 -29.82 -3.25 -13.30
N ASP A 461 -29.55 -4.30 -14.09
CA ASP A 461 -29.18 -4.23 -15.50
C ASP A 461 -30.31 -4.78 -16.41
N GLY A 462 -31.38 -5.25 -15.79
CA GLY A 462 -32.47 -5.96 -16.46
C GLY A 462 -33.75 -5.17 -16.61
N GLU A 463 -34.67 -5.76 -17.33
CA GLU A 463 -36.05 -5.28 -17.50
C GLU A 463 -37.01 -6.32 -16.93
N CYS A 464 -37.98 -5.86 -16.13
CA CYS A 464 -39.03 -6.69 -15.62
C CYS A 464 -40.32 -5.84 -15.45
N ALA A 465 -41.42 -6.29 -15.97
CA ALA A 465 -42.69 -5.61 -15.78
C ALA A 465 -43.24 -5.89 -14.38
N LEU A 466 -43.76 -4.85 -13.74
CA LEU A 466 -44.56 -4.98 -12.51
C LEU A 466 -46.03 -5.21 -12.87
N SER A 467 -46.71 -6.08 -12.12
CA SER A 467 -48.15 -6.21 -12.20
C SER A 467 -48.86 -4.95 -11.71
N ASP A 468 -50.03 -4.66 -12.23
CA ASP A 468 -50.84 -3.51 -11.80
C ASP A 468 -51.12 -3.56 -10.28
N ALA A 469 -51.29 -4.76 -9.72
CA ALA A 469 -51.50 -4.96 -8.30
C ALA A 469 -50.28 -4.51 -7.49
N CYS A 470 -49.06 -4.88 -7.90
CA CYS A 470 -47.82 -4.48 -7.22
C CYS A 470 -47.57 -2.97 -7.34
N GLN A 471 -47.89 -2.37 -8.49
CA GLN A 471 -47.78 -0.92 -8.68
C GLN A 471 -48.75 -0.16 -7.75
N GLN A 472 -50.00 -0.62 -7.61
CA GLN A 472 -50.96 0.00 -6.68
C GLN A 472 -50.51 -0.16 -5.20
N GLU A 473 -50.04 -1.34 -4.83
CA GLU A 473 -49.49 -1.62 -3.50
C GLU A 473 -48.32 -0.66 -3.18
N LEU A 474 -47.38 -0.51 -4.11
CA LEU A 474 -46.24 0.37 -3.97
C LEU A 474 -46.66 1.84 -3.84
N GLN A 475 -47.55 2.33 -4.70
CA GLN A 475 -48.05 3.71 -4.62
C GLN A 475 -48.77 3.99 -3.30
N ALA A 476 -49.60 3.06 -2.83
CA ALA A 476 -50.25 3.18 -1.53
C ALA A 476 -49.20 3.26 -0.38
N SER A 477 -48.21 2.38 -0.42
CA SER A 477 -47.13 2.34 0.58
C SER A 477 -46.25 3.60 0.55
N GLN A 478 -45.97 4.17 -0.62
CA GLN A 478 -45.24 5.43 -0.76
C GLN A 478 -45.97 6.60 -0.08
N VAL A 479 -47.31 6.62 -0.16
CA VAL A 479 -48.12 7.65 0.52
C VAL A 479 -48.09 7.46 2.05
N VAL A 480 -48.15 6.22 2.51
CA VAL A 480 -48.20 5.89 3.95
C VAL A 480 -46.82 6.10 4.63
N TYR A 481 -45.76 5.59 4.03
CA TYR A 481 -44.43 5.58 4.62
C TYR A 481 -43.54 6.73 4.15
N HIS A 482 -44.02 7.56 3.21
CA HIS A 482 -43.33 8.74 2.69
C HIS A 482 -41.89 8.46 2.17
N PHE A 483 -41.73 7.39 1.40
CA PHE A 483 -40.43 7.02 0.82
C PHE A 483 -40.33 7.30 -0.69
N THR A 484 -39.09 7.40 -1.17
CA THR A 484 -38.78 7.58 -2.58
C THR A 484 -37.95 6.42 -3.10
N VAL A 485 -38.13 6.07 -4.40
CA VAL A 485 -37.35 5.05 -5.05
C VAL A 485 -36.44 5.70 -6.10
N THR A 486 -35.13 5.47 -5.95
CA THR A 486 -34.12 5.92 -6.91
C THR A 486 -33.59 4.70 -7.68
N GLY A 487 -33.76 4.67 -8.98
CA GLY A 487 -33.23 3.63 -9.84
C GLY A 487 -31.81 3.90 -10.31
N ILE A 488 -30.98 2.87 -10.34
CA ILE A 488 -29.67 2.87 -10.98
C ILE A 488 -29.68 1.76 -12.03
N LEU A 489 -29.62 2.15 -13.31
CA LEU A 489 -29.65 1.24 -14.44
C LEU A 489 -28.22 1.01 -14.96
N LEU A 490 -27.79 -0.25 -14.93
CA LEU A 490 -26.50 -0.72 -15.42
C LEU A 490 -26.60 -1.12 -16.90
N ASP A 491 -26.85 -0.16 -17.77
CA ASP A 491 -27.30 -0.38 -19.16
C ASP A 491 -26.18 -0.68 -20.17
N LYS A 492 -24.90 -0.67 -19.76
CA LYS A 492 -23.74 -0.96 -20.64
C LYS A 492 -23.81 -0.30 -22.03
N GLY A 493 -24.50 0.84 -22.15
CA GLY A 493 -24.66 1.56 -23.41
C GLY A 493 -25.74 1.00 -24.34
N ARG A 494 -26.62 0.12 -23.86
CA ARG A 494 -27.78 -0.36 -24.65
C ARG A 494 -28.89 0.68 -24.60
N ALA A 495 -29.14 1.36 -25.72
CA ALA A 495 -30.27 2.28 -25.85
C ALA A 495 -31.59 1.55 -25.69
N GLY A 496 -32.53 2.09 -24.92
CA GLY A 496 -33.90 1.59 -24.78
C GLY A 496 -34.21 0.84 -23.48
N MET A 497 -33.23 0.48 -22.68
CA MET A 497 -33.46 -0.12 -21.36
C MET A 497 -33.82 0.95 -20.33
N GLY A 498 -34.83 0.72 -19.51
CA GLY A 498 -35.21 1.61 -18.41
C GLY A 498 -36.70 1.90 -18.29
N PHE A 499 -37.49 1.51 -19.29
CA PHE A 499 -38.94 1.68 -19.23
C PHE A 499 -39.61 0.93 -18.07
N SER A 500 -38.98 -0.16 -17.61
CA SER A 500 -39.47 -0.95 -16.48
C SER A 500 -39.23 -0.28 -15.10
N LEU A 501 -38.30 0.67 -15.00
CA LEU A 501 -38.08 1.44 -13.78
C LEU A 501 -38.94 2.71 -13.69
N GLU A 502 -39.32 3.30 -14.82
CA GLU A 502 -40.11 4.54 -14.90
C GLU A 502 -41.42 4.50 -14.11
N PRO A 503 -42.17 3.37 -14.06
CA PRO A 503 -43.44 3.33 -13.34
C PRO A 503 -43.33 3.53 -11.83
N PHE A 504 -42.15 3.28 -11.23
CA PHE A 504 -42.01 3.28 -9.78
C PHE A 504 -40.82 4.09 -9.24
N CYS A 505 -39.86 4.45 -10.07
CA CYS A 505 -38.72 5.25 -9.67
C CYS A 505 -38.98 6.74 -9.93
N GLN A 506 -38.74 7.59 -8.92
CA GLN A 506 -38.83 9.05 -9.07
C GLN A 506 -37.60 9.63 -9.79
N LYS A 507 -36.45 8.98 -9.68
CA LYS A 507 -35.21 9.33 -10.37
C LYS A 507 -34.55 8.08 -10.89
N ILE A 508 -33.99 8.16 -12.10
CA ILE A 508 -33.26 7.06 -12.71
C ILE A 508 -31.89 7.61 -13.17
N TYR A 509 -30.83 6.95 -12.75
CA TYR A 509 -29.45 7.21 -13.18
C TYR A 509 -28.99 6.07 -14.09
N ARG A 510 -28.39 6.42 -15.24
CA ARG A 510 -27.92 5.45 -16.24
C ARG A 510 -26.41 5.46 -16.31
N THR A 511 -25.78 4.28 -16.33
CA THR A 511 -24.33 4.16 -16.47
C THR A 511 -23.82 4.57 -17.85
N SER A 512 -24.68 4.64 -18.86
CA SER A 512 -24.38 5.18 -20.19
C SER A 512 -24.35 6.70 -20.27
N GLU A 513 -25.09 7.39 -19.41
CA GLU A 513 -25.25 8.86 -19.44
C GLU A 513 -24.27 9.55 -18.49
N LEU A 514 -23.92 8.91 -17.39
CA LEU A 514 -23.03 9.43 -16.37
C LEU A 514 -21.84 8.47 -16.16
N THR A 515 -20.66 9.03 -15.96
CA THR A 515 -19.55 8.22 -15.46
C THR A 515 -19.92 7.60 -14.12
N GLY A 516 -19.36 6.43 -13.78
CA GLY A 516 -19.60 5.79 -12.49
C GLY A 516 -19.44 6.74 -11.31
N ASP A 517 -18.45 7.63 -11.39
CA ASP A 517 -18.20 8.69 -10.41
C ASP A 517 -19.33 9.72 -10.34
N GLY A 518 -19.87 10.12 -11.50
CA GLY A 518 -20.99 11.05 -11.58
C GLY A 518 -22.28 10.49 -10.98
N ILE A 519 -22.53 9.19 -11.14
CA ILE A 519 -23.67 8.50 -10.51
C ILE A 519 -23.50 8.52 -9.00
N ILE A 520 -22.33 8.12 -8.50
CA ILE A 520 -22.03 8.10 -7.06
C ILE A 520 -22.14 9.51 -6.46
N GLN A 521 -21.55 10.53 -7.09
CA GLN A 521 -21.71 11.92 -6.65
C GLN A 521 -23.18 12.35 -6.61
N SER A 522 -23.97 11.96 -7.60
CA SER A 522 -25.40 12.28 -7.67
C SER A 522 -26.20 11.56 -6.58
N VAL A 523 -25.91 10.29 -6.33
CA VAL A 523 -26.54 9.52 -5.26
C VAL A 523 -26.15 10.05 -3.87
N ILE A 524 -24.87 10.39 -3.68
CA ILE A 524 -24.38 10.99 -2.44
C ILE A 524 -24.99 12.38 -2.20
N SER A 525 -25.03 13.24 -3.22
CA SER A 525 -25.58 14.60 -3.10
C SER A 525 -27.07 14.66 -2.76
N LEU A 526 -27.81 13.59 -3.03
CA LEU A 526 -29.21 13.45 -2.62
C LEU A 526 -29.34 13.11 -1.13
N ARG A 527 -28.26 12.66 -0.49
CA ARG A 527 -28.26 12.02 0.83
C ARG A 527 -27.32 12.67 1.86
N VAL A 528 -26.50 13.62 1.41
CA VAL A 528 -25.64 14.47 2.23
C VAL A 528 -26.18 15.91 2.20
#